data_5c7c5965924f10c07389706be0270555
#
_entry.id   5c7c5965924f10c07389706be0270555
#
_cell.length_a   1.000
_cell.length_b   1.000
_cell.length_c   1.000
_cell.angle_alpha   90.00
_cell.angle_beta   90.00
_cell.angle_gamma   90.00
#
_symmetry.space_group_name_H-M   'P 1'
#
loop_
_entity.id
_entity.type
_entity.pdbx_description
1 polymer ?
#
loop_
_entity_poly.entity_id
_entity_poly.type
_entity_poly.pdbx_seq_one_letter_code
_entity_poly.pdbx_strand_id
1 'polypeptide(L)'
;MATIVITGANRGLGLGLAQQYLAQGHQVLATHRPGSNTEGWEGLVENASGQLTPVALDLQDDRSIEQCAQGLKAAGPIDIMINNAGATNHQPLGSWTRAAFIDSYQSNAVGPALLIQALRDNLAQGARLIQLSSGLASIAENIGADGPFEEYAMSKAALNLLTHRLAHKLAERGIITAAISPGWVKTDMGGNDAPTSVEQAAQAIAQTIEQLQPEQSGGFFDLEGAPIRW
;
A
#
# COMPACT_ATOMS: atom_id res chain seq x y z
N MET A 1 -21.19 -1.45 3.90
CA MET A 1 -20.35 -0.37 3.34
C MET A 1 -19.19 -0.19 4.31
N ALA A 2 -17.97 -0.33 3.83
CA ALA A 2 -16.76 -0.20 4.64
C ALA A 2 -16.01 1.09 4.26
N THR A 3 -15.18 1.61 5.17
CA THR A 3 -14.29 2.76 4.93
C THR A 3 -12.89 2.24 4.58
N ILE A 4 -12.43 2.53 3.38
CA ILE A 4 -11.16 2.05 2.81
C ILE A 4 -10.20 3.24 2.65
N VAL A 5 -9.02 3.17 3.24
CA VAL A 5 -7.95 4.14 3.01
C VAL A 5 -6.92 3.52 2.07
N ILE A 6 -6.58 4.22 0.98
CA ILE A 6 -5.57 3.76 0.01
C ILE A 6 -4.53 4.86 -0.21
N THR A 7 -3.26 4.60 0.10
CA THR A 7 -2.21 5.59 -0.15
C THR A 7 -1.72 5.52 -1.60
N GLY A 8 -1.45 6.71 -2.21
CA GLY A 8 -1.01 6.80 -3.60
C GLY A 8 -2.03 6.28 -4.61
N ALA A 9 -3.31 6.64 -4.42
CA ALA A 9 -4.43 6.13 -5.19
C ALA A 9 -4.76 6.92 -6.46
N ASN A 10 -3.95 7.91 -6.84
CA ASN A 10 -4.20 8.78 -8.01
C ASN A 10 -3.76 8.17 -9.34
N ARG A 11 -3.02 7.06 -9.34
CA ARG A 11 -2.55 6.37 -10.56
C ARG A 11 -2.22 4.90 -10.29
N GLY A 12 -1.92 4.17 -11.35
CA GLY A 12 -1.42 2.80 -11.30
C GLY A 12 -2.29 1.87 -10.44
N LEU A 13 -1.64 1.01 -9.67
CA LEU A 13 -2.33 -0.01 -8.87
C LEU A 13 -3.24 0.60 -7.79
N GLY A 14 -2.82 1.70 -7.16
CA GLY A 14 -3.65 2.39 -6.16
C GLY A 14 -4.95 2.93 -6.73
N LEU A 15 -4.94 3.44 -7.97
CA LEU A 15 -6.14 3.86 -8.69
C LEU A 15 -7.04 2.64 -9.01
N GLY A 16 -6.45 1.55 -9.50
CA GLY A 16 -7.20 0.32 -9.77
C GLY A 16 -7.88 -0.25 -8.52
N LEU A 17 -7.20 -0.24 -7.38
CA LEU A 17 -7.78 -0.64 -6.09
C LEU A 17 -8.92 0.31 -5.67
N ALA A 18 -8.75 1.62 -5.85
CA ALA A 18 -9.83 2.58 -5.56
C ALA A 18 -11.06 2.30 -6.43
N GLN A 19 -10.88 2.06 -7.74
CA GLN A 19 -11.96 1.68 -8.65
C GLN A 19 -12.67 0.40 -8.22
N GLN A 20 -11.91 -0.62 -7.84
CA GLN A 20 -12.43 -1.91 -7.41
C GLN A 20 -13.33 -1.77 -6.17
N TYR A 21 -12.88 -1.06 -5.13
CA TYR A 21 -13.66 -0.87 -3.91
C TYR A 21 -14.86 0.06 -4.11
N LEU A 22 -14.74 1.08 -4.96
CA LEU A 22 -15.88 1.94 -5.33
C LEU A 22 -16.98 1.15 -6.05
N ALA A 23 -16.60 0.27 -6.98
CA ALA A 23 -17.54 -0.60 -7.69
C ALA A 23 -18.29 -1.56 -6.75
N GLN A 24 -17.67 -1.96 -5.64
CA GLN A 24 -18.27 -2.76 -4.58
C GLN A 24 -19.16 -1.95 -3.62
N GLY A 25 -19.29 -0.63 -3.81
CA GLY A 25 -20.13 0.24 -2.99
C GLY A 25 -19.50 0.68 -1.67
N HIS A 26 -18.16 0.67 -1.56
CA HIS A 26 -17.44 1.14 -0.38
C HIS A 26 -17.11 2.63 -0.42
N GLN A 27 -16.84 3.24 0.73
CA GLN A 27 -16.27 4.57 0.84
C GLN A 27 -14.74 4.47 0.70
N VAL A 28 -14.15 5.22 -0.23
CA VAL A 28 -12.71 5.22 -0.48
C VAL A 28 -12.12 6.60 -0.15
N LEU A 29 -11.20 6.63 0.81
CA LEU A 29 -10.37 7.77 1.15
C LEU A 29 -9.04 7.60 0.40
N ALA A 30 -8.93 8.26 -0.76
CA ALA A 30 -7.86 8.09 -1.72
C ALA A 30 -6.78 9.15 -1.52
N THR A 31 -5.55 8.75 -1.11
CA THR A 31 -4.51 9.75 -0.92
C THR A 31 -3.67 9.97 -2.16
N HIS A 32 -3.14 11.18 -2.29
CA HIS A 32 -2.22 11.58 -3.34
C HIS A 32 -1.18 12.58 -2.81
N ARG A 33 0.00 12.60 -3.42
CA ARG A 33 0.98 13.64 -3.09
C ARG A 33 0.54 15.00 -3.61
N PRO A 34 0.66 16.09 -2.84
CA PRO A 34 0.34 17.44 -3.31
C PRO A 34 1.03 17.76 -4.63
N GLY A 35 0.27 18.34 -5.58
CA GLY A 35 0.75 18.68 -6.92
C GLY A 35 0.87 17.50 -7.90
N SER A 36 0.53 16.26 -7.50
CA SER A 36 0.47 15.14 -8.43
C SER A 36 -0.78 15.20 -9.32
N ASN A 37 -0.70 14.59 -10.52
CA ASN A 37 -1.84 14.47 -11.41
C ASN A 37 -2.95 13.60 -10.77
N THR A 38 -4.20 14.09 -10.81
CA THR A 38 -5.40 13.45 -10.27
C THR A 38 -6.51 13.27 -11.32
N GLU A 39 -6.21 13.50 -12.61
CA GLU A 39 -7.18 13.36 -13.71
C GLU A 39 -7.88 11.98 -13.73
N GLY A 40 -7.18 10.91 -13.31
CA GLY A 40 -7.77 9.58 -13.18
C GLY A 40 -8.96 9.48 -12.22
N TRP A 41 -9.18 10.49 -11.38
CA TRP A 41 -10.31 10.53 -10.44
C TRP A 41 -11.54 11.30 -10.96
N GLU A 42 -11.41 12.16 -11.97
CA GLU A 42 -12.49 13.05 -12.41
C GLU A 42 -13.78 12.27 -12.69
N GLY A 43 -13.69 11.23 -13.50
CA GLY A 43 -14.85 10.37 -13.76
C GLY A 43 -15.29 9.49 -12.58
N LEU A 44 -14.40 9.20 -11.64
CA LEU A 44 -14.72 8.39 -10.46
C LEU A 44 -15.47 9.19 -9.40
N VAL A 45 -15.08 10.44 -9.16
CA VAL A 45 -15.76 11.33 -8.19
C VAL A 45 -17.19 11.60 -8.65
N GLU A 46 -17.39 11.88 -9.94
CA GLU A 46 -18.71 12.15 -10.52
C GLU A 46 -19.64 10.93 -10.48
N ASN A 47 -19.12 9.74 -10.77
CA ASN A 47 -19.91 8.51 -10.88
C ASN A 47 -20.08 7.77 -9.54
N ALA A 48 -19.20 8.00 -8.58
CA ALA A 48 -19.20 7.30 -7.29
C ALA A 48 -20.16 7.88 -6.25
N SER A 49 -20.98 8.87 -6.60
CA SER A 49 -22.00 9.46 -5.70
C SER A 49 -21.44 9.89 -4.33
N GLY A 50 -20.22 10.44 -4.30
CA GLY A 50 -19.56 10.89 -3.08
C GLY A 50 -18.83 9.80 -2.28
N GLN A 51 -18.69 8.60 -2.81
CA GLN A 51 -17.95 7.51 -2.15
C GLN A 51 -16.42 7.66 -2.22
N LEU A 52 -15.89 8.48 -3.14
CA LEU A 52 -14.46 8.79 -3.22
C LEU A 52 -14.17 10.15 -2.57
N THR A 53 -13.25 10.17 -1.62
CA THR A 53 -12.75 11.39 -0.99
C THR A 53 -11.24 11.52 -1.22
N PRO A 54 -10.78 12.49 -2.02
CA PRO A 54 -9.37 12.80 -2.18
C PRO A 54 -8.76 13.37 -0.90
N VAL A 55 -7.56 12.93 -0.52
CA VAL A 55 -6.83 13.40 0.65
C VAL A 55 -5.36 13.64 0.29
N ALA A 56 -4.82 14.81 0.57
CA ALA A 56 -3.41 15.11 0.33
C ALA A 56 -2.51 14.37 1.35
N LEU A 57 -1.44 13.74 0.87
CA LEU A 57 -0.45 13.03 1.69
C LEU A 57 0.91 12.99 1.00
N ASP A 58 1.92 13.52 1.66
CA ASP A 58 3.33 13.23 1.39
C ASP A 58 3.89 12.37 2.53
N LEU A 59 4.29 11.13 2.24
CA LEU A 59 4.83 10.19 3.23
C LEU A 59 6.25 10.55 3.70
N GLN A 60 6.89 11.55 3.10
CA GLN A 60 8.20 12.06 3.50
C GLN A 60 8.13 13.35 4.34
N ASP A 61 6.92 13.86 4.59
CA ASP A 61 6.68 15.06 5.39
C ASP A 61 5.78 14.73 6.60
N ASP A 62 6.35 14.82 7.80
CA ASP A 62 5.65 14.53 9.05
C ASP A 62 4.40 15.40 9.25
N ARG A 63 4.44 16.68 8.83
CA ARG A 63 3.28 17.57 8.90
C ARG A 63 2.18 17.13 7.95
N SER A 64 2.55 16.70 6.75
CA SER A 64 1.59 16.15 5.79
C SER A 64 0.92 14.88 6.34
N ILE A 65 1.70 13.99 6.98
CA ILE A 65 1.18 12.78 7.63
C ILE A 65 0.18 13.15 8.74
N GLU A 66 0.53 14.10 9.61
CA GLU A 66 -0.35 14.56 10.70
C GLU A 66 -1.66 15.16 10.18
N GLN A 67 -1.59 16.04 9.18
CA GLN A 67 -2.75 16.68 8.56
C GLN A 67 -3.65 15.65 7.85
N CYS A 68 -3.04 14.74 7.10
CA CYS A 68 -3.75 13.64 6.46
C CYS A 68 -4.48 12.79 7.50
N ALA A 69 -3.79 12.39 8.57
CA ALA A 69 -4.39 11.59 9.65
C ALA A 69 -5.57 12.31 10.32
N GLN A 70 -5.50 13.61 10.52
CA GLN A 70 -6.63 14.42 11.04
C GLN A 70 -7.83 14.37 10.10
N GLY A 71 -7.61 14.55 8.79
CA GLY A 71 -8.67 14.47 7.78
C GLY A 71 -9.31 13.06 7.73
N LEU A 72 -8.50 12.02 7.77
CA LEU A 72 -8.97 10.64 7.74
C LEU A 72 -9.79 10.27 8.99
N LYS A 73 -9.39 10.76 10.17
CA LYS A 73 -10.14 10.55 11.42
C LYS A 73 -11.55 11.12 11.38
N ALA A 74 -11.75 12.22 10.66
CA ALA A 74 -13.07 12.85 10.52
C ALA A 74 -14.06 11.97 9.72
N ALA A 75 -13.59 11.06 8.89
CA ALA A 75 -14.43 10.15 8.10
C ALA A 75 -14.96 8.93 8.91
N GLY A 76 -14.51 8.74 10.14
CA GLY A 76 -14.92 7.63 11.01
C GLY A 76 -13.90 6.49 11.09
N PRO A 77 -14.30 5.35 11.64
CA PRO A 77 -13.41 4.18 11.75
C PRO A 77 -13.00 3.64 10.38
N ILE A 78 -11.76 3.21 10.27
CA ILE A 78 -11.16 2.65 9.05
C ILE A 78 -11.25 1.12 9.12
N ASP A 79 -11.96 0.52 8.17
CA ASP A 79 -12.11 -0.95 8.07
C ASP A 79 -10.95 -1.61 7.33
N ILE A 80 -10.45 -0.94 6.27
CA ILE A 80 -9.29 -1.43 5.50
C ILE A 80 -8.34 -0.25 5.25
N MET A 81 -7.07 -0.44 5.60
CA MET A 81 -6.00 0.50 5.27
C MET A 81 -4.99 -0.17 4.36
N ILE A 82 -4.78 0.37 3.16
CA ILE A 82 -3.85 -0.15 2.16
C ILE A 82 -2.73 0.87 1.95
N ASN A 83 -1.55 0.59 2.48
CA ASN A 83 -0.34 1.33 2.18
C ASN A 83 0.21 0.87 0.83
N ASN A 84 -0.26 1.50 -0.24
CA ASN A 84 0.13 1.22 -1.62
C ASN A 84 1.22 2.15 -2.14
N ALA A 85 1.28 3.39 -1.67
CA ALA A 85 2.29 4.35 -2.13
C ALA A 85 3.70 3.78 -1.98
N GLY A 86 4.54 4.01 -3.00
CA GLY A 86 5.93 3.58 -2.99
C GLY A 86 6.74 4.26 -4.09
N ALA A 87 8.06 4.27 -3.89
CA ALA A 87 9.04 4.85 -4.80
C ALA A 87 10.22 3.89 -5.00
N THR A 88 10.87 4.00 -6.15
CA THR A 88 12.10 3.28 -6.50
C THR A 88 12.98 4.16 -7.40
N ASN A 89 14.28 3.98 -7.34
CA ASN A 89 15.26 4.77 -8.08
C ASN A 89 16.05 3.94 -9.12
N HIS A 90 16.01 2.62 -9.07
CA HIS A 90 16.65 1.68 -10.02
C HIS A 90 18.16 1.97 -10.25
N GLN A 91 18.96 1.92 -9.18
CA GLN A 91 20.41 2.18 -9.28
C GLN A 91 21.19 0.84 -9.27
N PRO A 92 21.94 0.50 -10.33
CA PRO A 92 22.76 -0.70 -10.34
C PRO A 92 23.96 -0.59 -9.37
N LEU A 93 24.48 -1.73 -8.94
CA LEU A 93 25.68 -1.81 -8.12
C LEU A 93 26.83 -1.03 -8.79
N GLY A 94 27.46 -0.16 -8.03
CA GLY A 94 28.50 0.78 -8.49
C GLY A 94 28.01 2.21 -8.71
N SER A 95 26.67 2.43 -8.79
CA SER A 95 26.10 3.78 -8.89
C SER A 95 25.17 4.13 -7.71
N TRP A 96 25.17 3.34 -6.66
CA TRP A 96 24.34 3.59 -5.48
C TRP A 96 24.64 4.91 -4.81
N THR A 97 23.59 5.60 -4.42
CA THR A 97 23.70 6.84 -3.66
C THR A 97 22.92 6.74 -2.35
N ARG A 98 23.46 7.36 -1.31
CA ARG A 98 22.76 7.48 -0.02
C ARG A 98 21.36 8.09 -0.20
N ALA A 99 21.21 9.07 -1.09
CA ALA A 99 19.95 9.76 -1.34
C ALA A 99 18.88 8.77 -1.83
N ALA A 100 19.19 7.88 -2.78
CA ALA A 100 18.24 6.89 -3.30
C ALA A 100 17.77 5.90 -2.22
N PHE A 101 18.70 5.43 -1.37
CA PHE A 101 18.33 4.55 -0.26
C PHE A 101 17.43 5.26 0.76
N ILE A 102 17.76 6.50 1.14
CA ILE A 102 16.97 7.29 2.07
C ILE A 102 15.58 7.56 1.49
N ASP A 103 15.48 7.97 0.23
CA ASP A 103 14.22 8.26 -0.46
C ASP A 103 13.29 7.02 -0.47
N SER A 104 13.81 5.87 -0.93
CA SER A 104 13.04 4.62 -0.93
C SER A 104 12.64 4.19 0.48
N TYR A 105 13.52 4.33 1.46
CA TYR A 105 13.23 3.94 2.84
C TYR A 105 12.19 4.85 3.49
N GLN A 106 12.29 6.16 3.30
CA GLN A 106 11.31 7.12 3.81
C GLN A 106 9.93 6.89 3.21
N SER A 107 9.83 6.73 1.88
CA SER A 107 8.56 6.53 1.20
C SER A 107 7.91 5.18 1.49
N ASN A 108 8.72 4.10 1.52
CA ASN A 108 8.19 2.73 1.50
C ASN A 108 8.09 2.08 2.88
N ALA A 109 8.79 2.61 3.90
CA ALA A 109 8.82 2.01 5.23
C ALA A 109 8.49 3.01 6.35
N VAL A 110 9.22 4.14 6.43
CA VAL A 110 9.07 5.11 7.53
C VAL A 110 7.74 5.83 7.45
N GLY A 111 7.39 6.39 6.29
CA GLY A 111 6.14 7.10 6.08
C GLY A 111 4.90 6.24 6.38
N PRO A 112 4.79 5.01 5.82
CA PRO A 112 3.75 4.07 6.21
C PRO A 112 3.70 3.78 7.71
N ALA A 113 4.84 3.60 8.37
CA ALA A 113 4.90 3.37 9.81
C ALA A 113 4.34 4.54 10.63
N LEU A 114 4.71 5.77 10.27
CA LEU A 114 4.24 6.99 10.92
C LEU A 114 2.75 7.23 10.67
N LEU A 115 2.26 6.98 9.46
CA LEU A 115 0.84 7.07 9.15
C LEU A 115 0.00 6.04 9.93
N ILE A 116 0.47 4.79 10.02
CA ILE A 116 -0.15 3.76 10.87
C ILE A 116 -0.18 4.21 12.33
N GLN A 117 0.92 4.72 12.84
CA GLN A 117 1.00 5.23 14.22
C GLN A 117 -0.04 6.35 14.45
N ALA A 118 -0.16 7.30 13.52
CA ALA A 118 -1.10 8.41 13.63
C ALA A 118 -2.57 7.98 13.55
N LEU A 119 -2.88 6.88 12.83
CA LEU A 119 -4.23 6.35 12.63
C LEU A 119 -4.56 5.13 13.51
N ARG A 120 -3.63 4.71 14.38
CA ARG A 120 -3.76 3.49 15.16
C ARG A 120 -5.12 3.35 15.84
N ASP A 121 -5.57 4.39 16.51
CA ASP A 121 -6.80 4.38 17.29
C ASP A 121 -8.06 4.56 16.42
N ASN A 122 -7.87 4.91 15.15
CA ASN A 122 -8.95 5.06 14.16
C ASN A 122 -9.19 3.79 13.33
N LEU A 123 -8.32 2.80 13.39
CA LEU A 123 -8.58 1.49 12.80
C LEU A 123 -9.75 0.84 13.53
N ALA A 124 -10.71 0.29 12.81
CA ALA A 124 -11.83 -0.44 13.38
C ALA A 124 -11.37 -1.71 14.11
N GLN A 125 -12.20 -2.23 15.01
CA GLN A 125 -12.03 -3.58 15.53
C GLN A 125 -12.14 -4.58 14.37
N GLY A 126 -11.17 -5.48 14.25
CA GLY A 126 -11.12 -6.44 13.14
C GLY A 126 -10.70 -5.85 11.79
N ALA A 127 -10.19 -4.62 11.75
CA ALA A 127 -9.72 -3.98 10.53
C ALA A 127 -8.63 -4.79 9.82
N ARG A 128 -8.46 -4.55 8.52
CA ARG A 128 -7.35 -5.09 7.72
C ARG A 128 -6.33 -4.01 7.42
N LEU A 129 -5.10 -4.21 7.86
CA LEU A 129 -3.97 -3.31 7.64
C LEU A 129 -2.99 -3.95 6.66
N ILE A 130 -3.02 -3.49 5.42
CA ILE A 130 -2.34 -4.10 4.30
C ILE A 130 -1.17 -3.24 3.84
N GLN A 131 -0.02 -3.88 3.66
CA GLN A 131 1.18 -3.26 3.10
C GLN A 131 1.41 -3.82 1.70
N LEU A 132 1.32 -3.00 0.64
CA LEU A 132 1.76 -3.44 -0.68
C LEU A 132 3.28 -3.50 -0.71
N SER A 133 3.77 -4.72 -0.65
CA SER A 133 5.17 -5.08 -0.65
C SER A 133 5.66 -5.47 -2.06
N SER A 134 6.61 -6.35 -2.15
CA SER A 134 7.17 -6.87 -3.41
C SER A 134 7.82 -8.22 -3.16
N GLY A 135 7.75 -9.13 -4.14
CA GLY A 135 8.54 -10.36 -4.13
C GLY A 135 10.05 -10.12 -4.00
N LEU A 136 10.52 -8.95 -4.45
CA LEU A 136 11.92 -8.51 -4.27
C LEU A 136 12.34 -8.37 -2.79
N ALA A 137 11.38 -8.26 -1.87
CA ALA A 137 11.62 -8.17 -0.43
C ALA A 137 11.86 -9.54 0.23
N SER A 138 11.65 -10.64 -0.48
CA SER A 138 11.89 -11.98 0.03
C SER A 138 13.37 -12.32 0.02
N ILE A 139 13.95 -12.49 1.20
CA ILE A 139 15.34 -12.96 1.34
C ILE A 139 15.46 -14.42 0.89
N ALA A 140 14.44 -15.23 1.17
CA ALA A 140 14.46 -16.65 0.85
C ALA A 140 14.30 -16.95 -0.64
N GLU A 141 13.48 -16.14 -1.35
CA GLU A 141 13.24 -16.34 -2.79
C GLU A 141 14.29 -15.62 -3.66
N ASN A 142 14.91 -14.56 -3.14
CA ASN A 142 15.93 -13.75 -3.82
C ASN A 142 15.54 -13.31 -5.26
N ILE A 143 14.28 -13.00 -5.47
CA ILE A 143 13.73 -12.61 -6.78
C ILE A 143 14.40 -11.32 -7.25
N GLY A 144 14.78 -11.26 -8.52
CA GLY A 144 15.33 -10.05 -9.16
C GLY A 144 16.73 -9.66 -8.67
N ALA A 145 17.51 -10.61 -8.12
CA ALA A 145 18.85 -10.35 -7.59
C ALA A 145 19.85 -9.79 -8.61
N ASP A 146 19.61 -10.01 -9.91
CA ASP A 146 20.45 -9.49 -11.00
C ASP A 146 20.01 -8.07 -11.45
N GLY A 147 18.92 -7.54 -10.89
CA GLY A 147 18.37 -6.23 -11.25
C GLY A 147 18.87 -5.09 -10.36
N PRO A 148 18.59 -3.83 -10.72
CA PRO A 148 19.02 -2.63 -9.97
C PRO A 148 18.01 -2.23 -8.88
N PHE A 149 17.62 -3.15 -7.99
CA PHE A 149 16.46 -2.97 -7.10
C PHE A 149 16.81 -2.95 -5.61
N GLU A 150 18.07 -2.87 -5.22
CA GLU A 150 18.51 -3.07 -3.83
C GLU A 150 17.88 -2.06 -2.85
N GLU A 151 17.84 -0.77 -3.18
CA GLU A 151 17.25 0.23 -2.30
C GLU A 151 15.74 0.00 -2.10
N TYR A 152 15.07 -0.41 -3.18
CA TYR A 152 13.65 -0.76 -3.15
C TYR A 152 13.39 -2.05 -2.37
N ALA A 153 14.12 -3.11 -2.70
CA ALA A 153 14.00 -4.43 -2.05
C ALA A 153 14.24 -4.31 -0.54
N MET A 154 15.30 -3.60 -0.12
CA MET A 154 15.62 -3.34 1.30
C MET A 154 14.50 -2.56 1.98
N SER A 155 13.94 -1.53 1.34
CA SER A 155 12.83 -0.77 1.92
C SER A 155 11.55 -1.60 2.08
N LYS A 156 11.26 -2.49 1.12
CA LYS A 156 10.12 -3.41 1.19
C LYS A 156 10.34 -4.56 2.18
N ALA A 157 11.57 -5.03 2.37
CA ALA A 157 11.91 -5.97 3.44
C ALA A 157 11.71 -5.34 4.83
N ALA A 158 12.06 -4.05 5.00
CA ALA A 158 11.76 -3.31 6.24
C ALA A 158 10.25 -3.19 6.47
N LEU A 159 9.46 -2.92 5.43
CA LEU A 159 7.99 -2.89 5.49
C LEU A 159 7.41 -4.27 5.86
N ASN A 160 7.99 -5.36 5.33
CA ASN A 160 7.64 -6.72 5.68
C ASN A 160 7.86 -6.99 7.17
N LEU A 161 9.02 -6.62 7.70
CA LEU A 161 9.31 -6.75 9.13
C LEU A 161 8.33 -5.94 9.99
N LEU A 162 8.02 -4.69 9.59
CA LEU A 162 7.02 -3.87 10.27
C LEU A 162 5.67 -4.58 10.30
N THR A 163 5.20 -5.12 9.17
CA THR A 163 3.94 -5.85 9.05
C THR A 163 3.86 -7.01 10.03
N HIS A 164 4.90 -7.85 10.05
CA HIS A 164 4.99 -8.99 10.95
C HIS A 164 4.92 -8.58 12.43
N ARG A 165 5.63 -7.51 12.81
CA ARG A 165 5.63 -6.99 14.18
C ARG A 165 4.32 -6.33 14.59
N LEU A 166 3.61 -5.68 13.67
CA LEU A 166 2.31 -5.07 13.91
C LEU A 166 1.21 -6.11 14.17
N ALA A 167 1.29 -7.30 13.58
CA ALA A 167 0.35 -8.39 13.84
C ALA A 167 0.26 -8.70 15.34
N HIS A 168 1.40 -8.82 16.00
CA HIS A 168 1.45 -9.04 17.45
C HIS A 168 0.91 -7.85 18.26
N LYS A 169 1.26 -6.61 17.85
CA LYS A 169 0.88 -5.39 18.58
C LYS A 169 -0.61 -5.05 18.48
N LEU A 170 -1.28 -5.50 17.42
CA LEU A 170 -2.67 -5.18 17.11
C LEU A 170 -3.61 -6.38 17.30
N ALA A 171 -3.09 -7.52 17.75
CA ALA A 171 -3.83 -8.78 17.91
C ALA A 171 -5.04 -8.66 18.84
N GLU A 172 -4.91 -7.94 19.96
CA GLU A 172 -6.00 -7.75 20.92
C GLU A 172 -7.22 -7.03 20.33
N ARG A 173 -7.00 -6.27 19.26
CA ARG A 173 -8.06 -5.60 18.49
C ARG A 173 -8.57 -6.44 17.33
N GLY A 174 -8.10 -7.67 17.16
CA GLY A 174 -8.44 -8.55 16.05
C GLY A 174 -8.02 -8.00 14.68
N ILE A 175 -7.11 -7.00 14.64
CA ILE A 175 -6.66 -6.40 13.39
C ILE A 175 -5.73 -7.38 12.65
N ILE A 176 -6.08 -7.68 11.40
CA ILE A 176 -5.28 -8.53 10.53
C ILE A 176 -4.28 -7.65 9.77
N THR A 177 -2.99 -7.92 9.92
CA THR A 177 -1.95 -7.26 9.12
C THR A 177 -1.39 -8.22 8.08
N ALA A 178 -1.14 -7.76 6.86
CA ALA A 178 -0.52 -8.58 5.83
C ALA A 178 0.36 -7.74 4.90
N ALA A 179 1.47 -8.33 4.45
CA ALA A 179 2.24 -7.85 3.32
C ALA A 179 1.77 -8.59 2.06
N ILE A 180 1.47 -7.87 0.98
CA ILE A 180 1.02 -8.46 -0.29
C ILE A 180 1.96 -7.99 -1.39
N SER A 181 2.54 -8.92 -2.12
CA SER A 181 3.26 -8.65 -3.37
C SER A 181 2.27 -8.63 -4.53
N PRO A 182 2.13 -7.51 -5.26
CA PRO A 182 1.24 -7.43 -6.42
C PRO A 182 1.78 -8.19 -7.64
N GLY A 183 2.98 -8.75 -7.57
CA GLY A 183 3.69 -9.24 -8.73
C GLY A 183 4.22 -8.11 -9.63
N TRP A 184 4.43 -8.41 -10.92
CA TRP A 184 4.88 -7.43 -11.91
C TRP A 184 3.69 -6.90 -12.70
N VAL A 185 3.29 -5.66 -12.40
CA VAL A 185 2.04 -5.03 -12.86
C VAL A 185 2.35 -3.90 -13.85
N LYS A 186 1.55 -3.76 -14.90
CA LYS A 186 1.61 -2.69 -15.93
C LYS A 186 1.27 -1.33 -15.32
N THR A 187 2.30 -0.66 -14.79
CA THR A 187 2.24 0.69 -14.22
C THR A 187 3.44 1.48 -14.70
N ASP A 188 3.51 2.77 -14.40
CA ASP A 188 4.72 3.58 -14.68
C ASP A 188 5.98 2.96 -14.06
N MET A 189 5.86 2.32 -12.90
CA MET A 189 6.95 1.64 -12.22
C MET A 189 7.30 0.29 -12.85
N GLY A 190 6.29 -0.49 -13.23
CA GLY A 190 6.49 -1.84 -13.76
C GLY A 190 6.78 -1.89 -15.27
N GLY A 191 6.47 -0.81 -16.00
CA GLY A 191 6.62 -0.77 -17.46
C GLY A 191 5.54 -1.53 -18.22
N ASN A 192 5.63 -1.42 -19.56
CA ASN A 192 4.63 -2.01 -20.47
C ASN A 192 4.77 -3.53 -20.65
N ASP A 193 5.96 -4.07 -20.36
CA ASP A 193 6.26 -5.50 -20.53
C ASP A 193 5.73 -6.37 -19.37
N ALA A 194 5.21 -5.74 -18.32
CA ALA A 194 4.64 -6.45 -17.20
C ALA A 194 3.46 -7.35 -17.66
N PRO A 195 3.37 -8.59 -17.14
CA PRO A 195 2.36 -9.55 -17.61
C PRO A 195 0.96 -9.23 -17.08
N THR A 196 0.83 -8.60 -15.90
CA THR A 196 -0.43 -8.42 -15.20
C THR A 196 -0.96 -7.00 -15.40
N SER A 197 -2.22 -6.86 -15.80
CA SER A 197 -2.86 -5.53 -15.88
C SER A 197 -3.15 -4.98 -14.48
N VAL A 198 -3.32 -3.66 -14.38
CA VAL A 198 -3.73 -2.99 -13.13
C VAL A 198 -5.08 -3.54 -12.63
N GLU A 199 -6.03 -3.73 -13.54
CA GLU A 199 -7.36 -4.25 -13.21
C GLU A 199 -7.31 -5.67 -12.63
N GLN A 200 -6.57 -6.57 -13.30
CA GLN A 200 -6.39 -7.95 -12.82
C GLN A 200 -5.73 -7.97 -11.43
N ALA A 201 -4.65 -7.20 -11.25
CA ALA A 201 -3.95 -7.14 -9.97
C ALA A 201 -4.83 -6.55 -8.86
N ALA A 202 -5.56 -5.46 -9.13
CA ALA A 202 -6.44 -4.82 -8.15
C ALA A 202 -7.57 -5.76 -7.73
N GLN A 203 -8.19 -6.47 -8.66
CA GLN A 203 -9.24 -7.46 -8.37
C GLN A 203 -8.71 -8.60 -7.50
N ALA A 204 -7.59 -9.20 -7.88
CA ALA A 204 -7.00 -10.32 -7.13
C ALA A 204 -6.60 -9.90 -5.71
N ILE A 205 -5.93 -8.73 -5.56
CA ILE A 205 -5.53 -8.21 -4.26
C ILE A 205 -6.76 -7.93 -3.37
N ALA A 206 -7.81 -7.31 -3.91
CA ALA A 206 -9.02 -7.05 -3.14
C ALA A 206 -9.65 -8.36 -2.64
N GLN A 207 -9.73 -9.38 -3.49
CA GLN A 207 -10.22 -10.71 -3.11
C GLN A 207 -9.33 -11.35 -2.03
N THR A 208 -8.01 -11.29 -2.17
CA THR A 208 -7.07 -11.78 -1.17
C THR A 208 -7.28 -11.08 0.17
N ILE A 209 -7.41 -9.73 0.18
CA ILE A 209 -7.66 -8.96 1.40
C ILE A 209 -8.96 -9.40 2.09
N GLU A 210 -10.04 -9.63 1.34
CA GLU A 210 -11.33 -10.08 1.87
C GLU A 210 -11.27 -11.48 2.48
N GLN A 211 -10.43 -12.36 1.93
CA GLN A 211 -10.30 -13.77 2.35
C GLN A 211 -9.31 -13.99 3.48
N LEU A 212 -8.47 -13.00 3.85
CA LEU A 212 -7.50 -13.13 4.94
C LEU A 212 -8.19 -13.54 6.25
N GLN A 213 -7.63 -14.56 6.88
CA GLN A 213 -8.08 -15.07 8.18
C GLN A 213 -7.17 -14.57 9.30
N PRO A 214 -7.63 -14.52 10.56
CA PRO A 214 -6.82 -14.07 11.71
C PRO A 214 -5.49 -14.81 11.87
N GLU A 215 -5.45 -16.09 11.55
CA GLU A 215 -4.25 -16.94 11.65
C GLU A 215 -3.18 -16.58 10.62
N GLN A 216 -3.55 -15.87 9.56
CA GLN A 216 -2.67 -15.39 8.52
C GLN A 216 -2.08 -14.00 8.83
N SER A 217 -2.48 -13.41 9.98
CA SER A 217 -1.99 -12.08 10.39
C SER A 217 -0.49 -12.08 10.58
N GLY A 218 0.17 -11.09 10.00
CA GLY A 218 1.63 -10.96 9.98
C GLY A 218 2.30 -11.75 8.85
N GLY A 219 1.53 -12.34 7.93
CA GLY A 219 2.04 -13.10 6.81
C GLY A 219 2.44 -12.23 5.60
N PHE A 220 3.16 -12.88 4.67
CA PHE A 220 3.54 -12.32 3.38
C PHE A 220 2.97 -13.19 2.27
N PHE A 221 2.27 -12.57 1.32
CA PHE A 221 1.47 -13.27 0.31
C PHE A 221 1.72 -12.67 -1.09
N ASP A 222 1.45 -13.46 -2.12
CA ASP A 222 1.27 -12.93 -3.47
C ASP A 222 -0.14 -12.33 -3.66
N LEU A 223 -0.41 -11.85 -4.86
CA LEU A 223 -1.70 -11.22 -5.19
C LEU A 223 -2.89 -12.21 -5.13
N GLU A 224 -2.65 -13.51 -5.22
CA GLU A 224 -3.66 -14.59 -5.17
C GLU A 224 -3.81 -15.18 -3.75
N GLY A 225 -3.04 -14.67 -2.79
CA GLY A 225 -3.10 -15.11 -1.39
C GLY A 225 -2.22 -16.33 -1.08
N ALA A 226 -1.38 -16.78 -2.01
CA ALA A 226 -0.41 -17.82 -1.72
C ALA A 226 0.75 -17.25 -0.86
N PRO A 227 1.22 -17.98 0.17
CA PRO A 227 2.27 -17.49 1.05
C PRO A 227 3.62 -17.39 0.32
N ILE A 228 4.32 -16.27 0.53
CA ILE A 228 5.70 -16.06 0.11
C ILE A 228 6.60 -16.21 1.33
N ARG A 229 7.74 -16.87 1.19
CA ARG A 229 8.75 -16.93 2.26
C ARG A 229 9.41 -15.56 2.44
N TRP A 230 9.74 -15.24 3.70
CA TRP A 230 10.41 -13.99 4.07
C TRP A 230 11.81 -13.83 3.48
#